data_8b3cae57afb711c9681e63d8c048ef7c
#
_entry.id   8b3cae57afb711c9681e63d8c048ef7c
#
_cell.length_a   1.000
_cell.length_b   1.000
_cell.length_c   1.000
_cell.angle_alpha   90.00
_cell.angle_beta   90.00
_cell.angle_gamma   90.00
#
_symmetry.space_group_name_H-M   'P 1'
#
loop_
_entity.id
_entity.type
_entity.pdbx_description
1 polymer ?
#
loop_
_entity_poly.entity_id
_entity_poly.type
_entity_poly.pdbx_seq_one_letter_code
_entity_poly.pdbx_strand_id
1 'polypeptide(L)'
;MSMATVLLLSGCGSDKQQAEPAPAPVVEAPIEQPVEVPQEEASSPYKAPLTGMPLEASLTQRPLAVMINNAPAARPQSGLGQADMVYEVLAEGGITRLIGIFQSQSGIEKIGPIRSIRPYLINLGESYGGVLVHAGGSPEAYSIIQQQGKQDMDEIGNAGAYFWRDKERKAPHNLYSSDEKLREGAAKLNYGNDVKVPQYSFYSEPTAASGDSAEGTATVEVVSGEPGEKVEIKFLLDSYVVAYQYDGSSNTYKRWVNGSPHVDLNDNVQLEAANVIVLGADHKVLDDVGRLAVNVEAGGKAMLFQRGEVIEGQWVRAAGDAIRFVKDGKEVPLVPGTTYFNIVPNSPSFESHVTITNS
;
A
#
# COMPACT_ATOMS: atom_id res chain seq x y z
N MET A 1 -51.78 58.41 11.11
CA MET A 1 -52.58 58.99 12.25
C MET A 1 -51.73 58.72 13.46
N SER A 2 -51.04 59.72 13.87
CA SER A 2 -51.31 60.72 14.91
C SER A 2 -51.07 60.18 16.29
N MET A 3 -50.05 60.77 16.84
CA MET A 3 -50.06 61.64 18.06
C MET A 3 -50.01 60.85 19.37
N ALA A 4 -49.38 61.21 20.41
CA ALA A 4 -48.64 62.44 20.83
C ALA A 4 -47.96 62.10 22.16
N THR A 5 -46.79 62.58 22.34
CA THR A 5 -46.22 63.45 23.40
C THR A 5 -47.00 63.53 24.72
N VAL A 6 -46.27 63.36 25.85
CA VAL A 6 -46.25 64.36 26.94
C VAL A 6 -44.98 64.17 27.84
N LEU A 7 -44.21 65.26 27.98
CA LEU A 7 -43.24 65.55 29.04
C LEU A 7 -43.96 65.87 30.35
N LEU A 8 -43.27 65.65 31.48
CA LEU A 8 -43.28 66.55 32.61
C LEU A 8 -42.03 66.40 33.47
N LEU A 9 -41.43 67.57 33.74
CA LEU A 9 -40.31 67.86 34.61
C LEU A 9 -40.74 68.01 36.10
N SER A 10 -39.83 67.78 36.96
CA SER A 10 -39.35 68.56 38.19
C SER A 10 -39.03 67.58 39.28
N GLY A 11 -38.03 67.78 40.13
CA GLY A 11 -37.26 68.94 40.52
C GLY A 11 -36.29 68.55 41.64
N CYS A 12 -35.38 69.38 41.90
CA CYS A 12 -34.19 69.38 42.78
C CYS A 12 -34.36 68.78 44.19
N GLY A 13 -33.26 68.17 44.69
CA GLY A 13 -33.00 67.97 46.12
C GLY A 13 -31.53 67.52 46.29
N SER A 14 -30.71 68.46 46.73
CA SER A 14 -29.28 68.27 47.07
C SER A 14 -29.17 67.59 48.41
N ASP A 15 -28.40 66.47 48.48
CA ASP A 15 -27.69 66.14 49.70
C ASP A 15 -26.39 65.46 49.35
N LYS A 16 -25.31 66.04 49.84
CA LYS A 16 -23.94 65.57 49.76
C LYS A 16 -23.75 64.44 50.78
N GLN A 17 -23.64 63.24 50.33
CA GLN A 17 -23.02 62.16 51.13
C GLN A 17 -21.70 61.75 50.52
N GLN A 18 -20.68 61.85 51.35
CA GLN A 18 -19.30 61.47 51.05
C GLN A 18 -19.24 60.00 50.81
N ALA A 19 -18.84 59.58 49.61
CA ALA A 19 -18.64 58.17 49.27
C ALA A 19 -17.25 57.72 49.72
N GLU A 20 -17.22 56.64 50.50
CA GLU A 20 -16.03 55.86 50.81
C GLU A 20 -15.41 55.27 49.54
N PRO A 21 -14.07 55.15 49.42
CA PRO A 21 -13.46 54.59 48.24
C PRO A 21 -13.71 53.08 48.16
N ALA A 22 -14.19 52.62 46.98
CA ALA A 22 -14.38 51.21 46.65
C ALA A 22 -13.05 50.46 46.73
N PRO A 23 -13.04 49.18 47.19
CA PRO A 23 -11.84 48.35 47.18
C PRO A 23 -11.41 48.07 45.75
N ALA A 24 -10.08 48.06 45.50
CA ALA A 24 -9.47 47.78 44.22
C ALA A 24 -9.82 46.37 43.77
N PRO A 25 -9.99 46.12 42.44
CA PRO A 25 -10.28 44.81 41.89
C PRO A 25 -9.12 43.85 42.20
N VAL A 26 -9.44 42.73 42.83
CA VAL A 26 -8.51 41.60 42.96
C VAL A 26 -8.29 41.02 41.57
N VAL A 27 -7.08 41.18 41.06
CA VAL A 27 -6.65 40.50 39.85
C VAL A 27 -6.44 39.05 40.22
N GLU A 28 -7.39 38.17 39.85
CA GLU A 28 -7.17 36.73 39.92
C GLU A 28 -6.03 36.36 38.93
N ALA A 29 -5.00 35.73 39.47
CA ALA A 29 -3.94 35.17 38.63
C ALA A 29 -4.51 34.14 37.64
N PRO A 30 -4.00 34.09 36.41
CA PRO A 30 -4.46 33.09 35.42
C PRO A 30 -4.24 31.69 36.01
N ILE A 31 -5.30 30.91 36.09
CA ILE A 31 -5.20 29.47 36.37
C ILE A 31 -4.44 28.88 35.17
N GLU A 32 -3.19 28.49 35.37
CA GLU A 32 -2.46 27.68 34.43
C GLU A 32 -3.26 26.39 34.21
N GLN A 33 -3.79 26.24 33.00
CA GLN A 33 -4.37 24.97 32.57
C GLN A 33 -3.25 23.93 32.62
N PRO A 34 -3.51 22.70 33.10
CA PRO A 34 -2.54 21.63 33.03
C PRO A 34 -2.13 21.46 31.56
N VAL A 35 -0.86 21.63 31.27
CA VAL A 35 -0.29 21.24 29.96
C VAL A 35 -0.54 19.75 29.85
N GLU A 36 -1.43 19.34 28.94
CA GLU A 36 -1.53 17.94 28.53
C GLU A 36 -0.16 17.53 28.01
N VAL A 37 0.56 16.79 28.81
CA VAL A 37 1.77 16.09 28.39
C VAL A 37 1.30 15.12 27.31
N PRO A 38 1.82 15.16 26.07
CA PRO A 38 1.49 14.17 25.05
C PRO A 38 1.74 12.78 25.68
N GLN A 39 0.70 11.97 25.79
CA GLN A 39 0.87 10.58 26.18
C GLN A 39 1.77 9.95 25.12
N GLU A 40 2.94 9.48 25.55
CA GLU A 40 3.81 8.64 24.76
C GLU A 40 2.97 7.46 24.28
N GLU A 41 2.65 7.40 22.98
CA GLU A 41 1.94 6.26 22.39
C GLU A 41 2.81 5.03 22.63
N ALA A 42 2.38 4.19 23.56
CA ALA A 42 3.04 2.93 23.84
C ALA A 42 3.10 2.14 22.51
N SER A 43 4.31 1.89 22.01
CA SER A 43 4.51 1.16 20.78
C SER A 43 3.78 -0.19 20.86
N SER A 44 2.82 -0.40 19.97
CA SER A 44 2.06 -1.65 19.93
C SER A 44 3.02 -2.85 19.84
N PRO A 45 2.83 -3.92 20.62
CA PRO A 45 3.63 -5.13 20.53
C PRO A 45 3.36 -5.91 19.23
N TYR A 46 2.30 -5.56 18.50
CA TYR A 46 1.90 -6.23 17.26
C TYR A 46 2.31 -5.42 16.05
N LYS A 47 2.90 -6.09 15.06
CA LYS A 47 3.26 -5.49 13.78
C LYS A 47 2.73 -6.34 12.63
N ALA A 48 2.30 -5.69 11.56
CA ALA A 48 1.90 -6.35 10.32
C ALA A 48 3.10 -7.02 9.66
N PRO A 49 3.05 -8.32 9.35
CA PRO A 49 4.20 -9.08 8.84
C PRO A 49 4.70 -8.61 7.48
N LEU A 50 3.81 -7.99 6.68
CA LEU A 50 4.10 -7.56 5.31
C LEU A 50 4.47 -6.08 5.20
N THR A 51 4.08 -5.25 6.17
CA THR A 51 4.35 -3.80 6.14
C THR A 51 5.20 -3.31 7.31
N GLY A 52 5.39 -4.11 8.36
CA GLY A 52 6.07 -3.65 9.58
C GLY A 52 5.30 -2.60 10.40
N MET A 53 4.13 -2.19 9.92
CA MET A 53 3.31 -1.17 10.59
C MET A 53 2.72 -1.69 11.90
N PRO A 54 2.58 -0.84 12.93
CA PRO A 54 1.97 -1.23 14.20
C PRO A 54 0.49 -1.60 13.99
N LEU A 55 0.02 -2.56 14.78
CA LEU A 55 -1.36 -3.03 14.80
C LEU A 55 -1.92 -2.95 16.21
N GLU A 56 -3.21 -2.69 16.36
CA GLU A 56 -3.89 -2.69 17.66
C GLU A 56 -3.95 -4.09 18.29
N ALA A 57 -4.00 -5.14 17.47
CA ALA A 57 -4.09 -6.53 17.88
C ALA A 57 -3.31 -7.46 16.95
N SER A 58 -3.09 -8.69 17.39
CA SER A 58 -2.48 -9.73 16.56
C SER A 58 -3.30 -9.99 15.31
N LEU A 59 -2.63 -9.99 14.15
CA LEU A 59 -3.24 -10.23 12.86
C LEU A 59 -3.49 -11.73 12.67
N THR A 60 -4.76 -12.10 12.51
CA THR A 60 -5.19 -13.50 12.34
C THR A 60 -5.76 -13.82 10.97
N GLN A 61 -6.02 -12.80 10.18
CA GLN A 61 -6.62 -12.99 8.85
C GLN A 61 -5.59 -13.40 7.81
N ARG A 62 -6.02 -14.31 6.95
CA ARG A 62 -5.23 -14.80 5.82
C ARG A 62 -5.11 -13.73 4.73
N PRO A 63 -3.95 -13.61 4.05
CA PRO A 63 -3.82 -12.71 2.91
C PRO A 63 -4.77 -13.06 1.75
N LEU A 64 -5.23 -12.04 1.04
CA LEU A 64 -5.90 -12.14 -0.26
C LEU A 64 -4.93 -11.67 -1.34
N ALA A 65 -4.71 -12.47 -2.36
CA ALA A 65 -3.88 -12.12 -3.52
C ALA A 65 -4.78 -11.82 -4.72
N VAL A 66 -5.06 -10.56 -4.97
CA VAL A 66 -6.06 -10.11 -5.94
C VAL A 66 -5.40 -9.72 -7.26
N MET A 67 -5.82 -10.36 -8.37
CA MET A 67 -5.35 -10.07 -9.72
C MET A 67 -6.04 -8.84 -10.27
N ILE A 68 -5.35 -7.70 -10.33
CA ILE A 68 -5.91 -6.40 -10.70
C ILE A 68 -5.50 -6.03 -12.12
N ASN A 69 -6.48 -5.59 -12.91
CA ASN A 69 -6.31 -5.16 -14.29
C ASN A 69 -5.58 -3.82 -14.37
N ASN A 70 -4.57 -3.73 -15.22
CA ASN A 70 -3.82 -2.50 -15.43
C ASN A 70 -3.89 -1.96 -16.88
N ALA A 71 -4.84 -2.44 -17.68
CA ALA A 71 -5.11 -1.84 -18.99
C ALA A 71 -5.49 -0.35 -18.84
N PRO A 72 -5.22 0.51 -19.85
CA PRO A 72 -5.59 1.93 -19.76
C PRO A 72 -7.05 2.18 -19.36
N ALA A 73 -8.00 1.40 -19.91
CA ALA A 73 -9.42 1.51 -19.58
C ALA A 73 -9.79 0.99 -18.18
N ALA A 74 -8.87 0.35 -17.45
CA ALA A 74 -9.06 -0.11 -16.09
C ALA A 74 -8.51 0.86 -15.04
N ARG A 75 -7.80 1.89 -15.46
CA ARG A 75 -7.21 2.91 -14.59
C ARG A 75 -8.10 4.14 -14.43
N PRO A 76 -8.11 4.82 -13.27
CA PRO A 76 -7.51 4.39 -12.01
C PRO A 76 -8.21 3.15 -11.44
N GLN A 77 -7.48 2.37 -10.63
CA GLN A 77 -8.01 1.22 -9.91
C GLN A 77 -8.62 1.65 -8.56
N SER A 78 -9.24 0.69 -7.87
CA SER A 78 -9.77 0.87 -6.52
C SER A 78 -9.11 -0.11 -5.55
N GLY A 79 -8.77 0.34 -4.36
CA GLY A 79 -8.26 -0.46 -3.26
C GLY A 79 -6.75 -0.71 -3.25
N LEU A 80 -6.00 -0.22 -4.25
CA LEU A 80 -4.54 -0.40 -4.29
C LEU A 80 -3.82 0.36 -3.18
N GLY A 81 -4.35 1.50 -2.74
CA GLY A 81 -3.80 2.29 -1.64
C GLY A 81 -3.85 1.58 -0.28
N GLN A 82 -4.67 0.53 -0.18
CA GLN A 82 -4.85 -0.25 1.05
C GLN A 82 -4.19 -1.64 0.97
N ALA A 83 -3.45 -1.93 -0.12
CA ALA A 83 -2.68 -3.16 -0.23
C ALA A 83 -1.40 -3.09 0.59
N ASP A 84 -1.06 -4.19 1.27
CA ASP A 84 0.21 -4.31 2.00
C ASP A 84 1.40 -4.37 1.05
N MET A 85 1.25 -5.13 -0.05
CA MET A 85 2.24 -5.26 -1.10
C MET A 85 1.58 -5.28 -2.47
N VAL A 86 2.26 -4.73 -3.47
CA VAL A 86 1.79 -4.72 -4.86
C VAL A 86 2.89 -5.22 -5.78
N TYR A 87 2.57 -6.21 -6.60
CA TYR A 87 3.41 -6.63 -7.72
C TYR A 87 2.89 -6.04 -9.02
N GLU A 88 3.80 -5.62 -9.87
CA GLU A 88 3.50 -5.29 -11.26
C GLU A 88 4.40 -6.09 -12.18
N VAL A 89 3.80 -6.79 -13.15
CA VAL A 89 4.50 -7.66 -14.08
C VAL A 89 3.79 -7.66 -15.44
N LEU A 90 4.53 -7.88 -16.52
CA LEU A 90 3.95 -7.99 -17.86
C LEU A 90 2.92 -9.13 -17.96
N ALA A 91 1.86 -8.86 -18.71
CA ALA A 91 0.89 -9.82 -19.20
C ALA A 91 0.85 -9.74 -20.74
N GLU A 92 -0.24 -10.20 -21.34
CA GLU A 92 -0.37 -10.22 -22.80
C GLU A 92 -0.42 -8.82 -23.42
N GLY A 93 0.09 -8.68 -24.65
CA GLY A 93 0.00 -7.45 -25.43
C GLY A 93 0.83 -6.28 -24.88
N GLY A 94 1.84 -6.56 -24.06
CA GLY A 94 2.68 -5.54 -23.42
C GLY A 94 1.98 -4.75 -22.31
N ILE A 95 0.77 -5.17 -21.91
CA ILE A 95 0.05 -4.60 -20.76
C ILE A 95 0.53 -5.31 -19.51
N THR A 96 0.70 -4.57 -18.43
CA THR A 96 1.04 -5.17 -17.14
C THR A 96 -0.21 -5.66 -16.38
N ARG A 97 0.00 -6.53 -15.41
CA ARG A 97 -0.97 -6.97 -14.41
C ARG A 97 -0.46 -6.60 -13.03
N LEU A 98 -1.38 -6.14 -12.16
CA LEU A 98 -1.06 -5.93 -10.76
C LEU A 98 -1.56 -7.11 -9.92
N ILE A 99 -0.84 -7.41 -8.85
CA ILE A 99 -1.30 -8.29 -7.78
C ILE A 99 -1.27 -7.46 -6.51
N GLY A 100 -2.43 -7.19 -5.94
CA GLY A 100 -2.52 -6.61 -4.59
C GLY A 100 -2.57 -7.72 -3.55
N ILE A 101 -1.69 -7.66 -2.56
CA ILE A 101 -1.72 -8.52 -1.38
C ILE A 101 -2.35 -7.72 -0.24
N PHE A 102 -3.48 -8.21 0.27
CA PHE A 102 -4.27 -7.53 1.29
C PHE A 102 -4.36 -8.39 2.55
N GLN A 103 -3.86 -7.89 3.66
CA GLN A 103 -3.90 -8.59 4.93
C GLN A 103 -4.13 -7.66 6.12
N SER A 104 -3.34 -6.59 6.28
CA SER A 104 -3.35 -5.76 7.49
C SER A 104 -4.53 -4.80 7.55
N GLN A 105 -5.06 -4.39 6.40
CA GLN A 105 -6.21 -3.51 6.29
C GLN A 105 -7.51 -4.31 6.17
N SER A 106 -8.60 -3.74 6.67
CA SER A 106 -9.95 -4.31 6.59
C SER A 106 -10.96 -3.27 6.13
N GLY A 107 -12.15 -3.71 5.72
CA GLY A 107 -13.22 -2.82 5.33
C GLY A 107 -13.00 -2.10 4.00
N ILE A 108 -12.16 -2.63 3.11
CA ILE A 108 -11.94 -2.06 1.76
C ILE A 108 -13.20 -2.26 0.93
N GLU A 109 -13.91 -1.16 0.66
CA GLU A 109 -15.24 -1.21 0.04
C GLU A 109 -15.21 -1.69 -1.41
N LYS A 110 -14.13 -1.36 -2.16
CA LYS A 110 -14.01 -1.70 -3.58
C LYS A 110 -12.57 -2.06 -3.92
N ILE A 111 -12.38 -3.26 -4.48
CA ILE A 111 -11.08 -3.76 -4.95
C ILE A 111 -11.20 -4.16 -6.42
N GLY A 112 -10.33 -3.65 -7.27
CA GLY A 112 -10.30 -3.99 -8.68
C GLY A 112 -9.98 -2.83 -9.62
N PRO A 113 -10.28 -2.98 -10.95
CA PRO A 113 -11.00 -4.10 -11.59
C PRO A 113 -10.20 -5.41 -11.57
N ILE A 114 -10.88 -6.51 -11.25
CA ILE A 114 -10.28 -7.83 -11.13
C ILE A 114 -10.15 -8.49 -12.51
N ARG A 115 -9.08 -9.28 -12.70
CA ARG A 115 -8.73 -9.84 -14.00
C ARG A 115 -8.17 -11.27 -13.90
N SER A 116 -7.88 -11.86 -15.06
CA SER A 116 -7.47 -13.25 -15.21
C SER A 116 -6.09 -13.55 -14.61
N ILE A 117 -5.96 -14.73 -14.04
CA ILE A 117 -4.73 -15.26 -13.44
C ILE A 117 -3.82 -15.94 -14.48
N ARG A 118 -2.53 -16.04 -14.19
CA ARG A 118 -1.48 -16.70 -14.97
C ARG A 118 -0.58 -17.53 -14.03
N PRO A 119 0.17 -18.51 -14.54
CA PRO A 119 1.01 -19.38 -13.70
C PRO A 119 1.95 -18.63 -12.76
N TYR A 120 2.69 -17.65 -13.28
CA TYR A 120 3.61 -16.84 -12.46
C TYR A 120 2.88 -15.96 -11.41
N LEU A 121 1.63 -15.56 -11.67
CA LEU A 121 0.80 -14.83 -10.70
C LEU A 121 0.31 -15.75 -9.57
N ILE A 122 0.04 -17.03 -9.87
CA ILE A 122 -0.24 -18.05 -8.86
C ILE A 122 0.96 -18.15 -7.92
N ASN A 123 2.16 -18.34 -8.47
CA ASN A 123 3.38 -18.46 -7.68
C ASN A 123 3.62 -17.26 -6.76
N LEU A 124 3.38 -16.04 -7.25
CA LEU A 124 3.54 -14.82 -6.45
C LEU A 124 2.48 -14.72 -5.35
N GLY A 125 1.21 -14.97 -5.66
CA GLY A 125 0.13 -14.87 -4.67
C GLY A 125 0.22 -15.93 -3.57
N GLU A 126 0.58 -17.16 -3.92
CA GLU A 126 0.72 -18.26 -2.96
C GLU A 126 1.90 -18.10 -2.01
N SER A 127 2.97 -17.40 -2.43
CA SER A 127 4.11 -17.15 -1.54
C SER A 127 3.77 -16.39 -0.27
N TYR A 128 2.59 -15.79 -0.24
CA TYR A 128 2.02 -15.12 0.94
C TYR A 128 1.01 -15.98 1.71
N GLY A 129 0.83 -17.25 1.33
CA GLY A 129 -0.29 -18.06 1.81
C GLY A 129 -1.65 -17.52 1.35
N GLY A 130 -1.67 -16.64 0.34
CA GLY A 130 -2.85 -15.91 -0.10
C GLY A 130 -3.92 -16.77 -0.73
N VAL A 131 -5.20 -16.40 -0.56
CA VAL A 131 -6.29 -16.87 -1.41
C VAL A 131 -6.18 -16.15 -2.75
N LEU A 132 -6.11 -16.88 -3.86
CA LEU A 132 -5.97 -16.32 -5.19
C LEU A 132 -7.31 -15.79 -5.69
N VAL A 133 -7.44 -14.48 -5.91
CA VAL A 133 -8.69 -13.84 -6.34
C VAL A 133 -8.56 -13.36 -7.78
N HIS A 134 -9.41 -13.88 -8.67
CA HIS A 134 -9.30 -13.59 -10.10
C HIS A 134 -10.62 -13.74 -10.87
N ALA A 135 -10.61 -13.35 -12.14
CA ALA A 135 -11.70 -13.54 -13.08
C ALA A 135 -11.19 -14.27 -14.33
N GLY A 136 -11.35 -15.56 -14.37
CA GLY A 136 -10.80 -16.41 -15.41
C GLY A 136 -9.28 -16.59 -15.32
N GLY A 137 -8.73 -17.41 -16.21
CA GLY A 137 -7.31 -17.73 -16.25
C GLY A 137 -6.86 -18.22 -17.62
N SER A 138 -5.54 -18.41 -17.79
CA SER A 138 -5.04 -19.18 -18.93
C SER A 138 -5.32 -20.67 -18.71
N PRO A 139 -5.41 -21.50 -19.78
CA PRO A 139 -5.60 -22.95 -19.62
C PRO A 139 -4.56 -23.57 -18.68
N GLU A 140 -3.31 -23.14 -18.76
CA GLU A 140 -2.24 -23.62 -17.91
C GLU A 140 -2.45 -23.21 -16.43
N ALA A 141 -2.88 -21.96 -16.16
CA ALA A 141 -3.20 -21.50 -14.82
C ALA A 141 -4.34 -22.35 -14.21
N TYR A 142 -5.40 -22.61 -14.95
CA TYR A 142 -6.48 -23.51 -14.51
C TYR A 142 -5.99 -24.91 -14.24
N SER A 143 -5.11 -25.46 -15.11
CA SER A 143 -4.51 -26.77 -14.89
C SER A 143 -3.74 -26.85 -13.58
N ILE A 144 -2.93 -25.82 -13.28
CA ILE A 144 -2.17 -25.73 -12.02
C ILE A 144 -3.14 -25.68 -10.82
N ILE A 145 -4.13 -24.79 -10.87
CA ILE A 145 -5.11 -24.62 -9.78
C ILE A 145 -5.82 -25.95 -9.49
N GLN A 146 -6.33 -26.61 -10.52
CA GLN A 146 -7.10 -27.85 -10.36
C GLN A 146 -6.23 -29.03 -9.94
N GLN A 147 -5.07 -29.23 -10.59
CA GLN A 147 -4.22 -30.40 -10.32
C GLN A 147 -3.51 -30.32 -8.98
N GLN A 148 -3.19 -29.09 -8.52
CA GLN A 148 -2.49 -28.89 -7.27
C GLN A 148 -3.42 -28.48 -6.12
N GLY A 149 -4.74 -28.41 -6.36
CA GLY A 149 -5.74 -28.06 -5.34
C GLY A 149 -5.52 -26.69 -4.73
N LYS A 150 -5.15 -25.70 -5.58
CA LYS A 150 -4.92 -24.33 -5.10
C LYS A 150 -6.21 -23.68 -4.62
N GLN A 151 -6.11 -22.88 -3.58
CA GLN A 151 -7.27 -22.17 -3.01
C GLN A 151 -7.49 -20.86 -3.75
N ASP A 152 -8.52 -20.82 -4.58
CA ASP A 152 -8.84 -19.67 -5.43
C ASP A 152 -10.31 -19.25 -5.33
N MET A 153 -10.55 -18.00 -5.66
CA MET A 153 -11.88 -17.41 -5.85
C MET A 153 -11.95 -16.88 -7.28
N ASP A 154 -12.53 -17.67 -8.17
CA ASP A 154 -12.76 -17.30 -9.56
C ASP A 154 -14.20 -16.81 -9.76
N GLU A 155 -14.34 -15.56 -10.25
CA GLU A 155 -15.67 -14.99 -10.59
C GLU A 155 -16.44 -15.85 -11.58
N ILE A 156 -15.74 -16.47 -12.55
CA ILE A 156 -16.36 -17.30 -13.58
C ILE A 156 -16.67 -18.72 -13.05
N GLY A 157 -15.91 -19.18 -12.07
CA GLY A 157 -15.96 -20.55 -11.55
C GLY A 157 -16.75 -20.70 -10.25
N ASN A 158 -16.04 -20.62 -9.14
CA ASN A 158 -16.51 -21.04 -7.81
C ASN A 158 -17.02 -19.91 -6.92
N ALA A 159 -16.85 -18.63 -7.29
CA ALA A 159 -17.03 -17.51 -6.37
C ALA A 159 -17.85 -16.32 -6.93
N GLY A 160 -18.56 -16.49 -8.05
CA GLY A 160 -19.28 -15.42 -8.75
C GLY A 160 -20.20 -14.56 -7.88
N ALA A 161 -20.77 -15.12 -6.80
CA ALA A 161 -21.66 -14.39 -5.88
C ALA A 161 -20.95 -13.29 -5.07
N TYR A 162 -19.63 -13.33 -4.97
CA TYR A 162 -18.81 -12.39 -4.19
C TYR A 162 -18.25 -11.25 -5.03
N PHE A 163 -18.61 -11.17 -6.30
CA PHE A 163 -18.18 -10.15 -7.25
C PHE A 163 -19.36 -9.38 -7.82
N TRP A 164 -19.08 -8.19 -8.34
CA TRP A 164 -20.07 -7.43 -9.10
C TRP A 164 -19.42 -6.67 -10.25
N ARG A 165 -20.24 -6.33 -11.27
CA ARG A 165 -19.80 -5.48 -12.39
C ARG A 165 -20.32 -4.07 -12.20
N ASP A 166 -19.40 -3.12 -12.17
CA ASP A 166 -19.71 -1.70 -12.15
C ASP A 166 -20.20 -1.25 -13.54
N LYS A 167 -21.27 -0.46 -13.55
CA LYS A 167 -21.90 0.04 -14.77
C LYS A 167 -21.20 1.27 -15.36
N GLU A 168 -20.36 1.95 -14.58
CA GLU A 168 -19.61 3.13 -15.02
C GLU A 168 -18.49 2.77 -15.99
N ARG A 169 -18.09 1.50 -16.05
CA ARG A 169 -17.09 0.96 -16.95
C ARG A 169 -17.65 -0.17 -17.80
N LYS A 170 -17.00 -0.41 -18.92
CA LYS A 170 -17.35 -1.53 -19.81
C LYS A 170 -16.53 -2.77 -19.48
N ALA A 171 -17.16 -3.94 -19.61
CA ALA A 171 -16.44 -5.21 -19.56
C ALA A 171 -15.29 -5.20 -20.62
N PRO A 172 -14.14 -5.77 -20.29
CA PRO A 172 -13.79 -6.55 -19.12
C PRO A 172 -13.09 -5.73 -18.01
N HIS A 173 -13.26 -4.41 -17.95
CA HIS A 173 -12.54 -3.50 -17.07
C HIS A 173 -13.41 -3.01 -15.90
N ASN A 174 -14.42 -3.77 -15.50
CA ASN A 174 -15.48 -3.33 -14.59
C ASN A 174 -15.87 -4.35 -13.52
N LEU A 175 -15.05 -5.36 -13.26
CA LEU A 175 -15.32 -6.38 -12.24
C LEU A 175 -14.64 -6.02 -10.93
N TYR A 176 -15.40 -6.04 -9.85
CA TYR A 176 -14.93 -5.65 -8.52
C TYR A 176 -15.39 -6.64 -7.45
N SER A 177 -14.73 -6.56 -6.31
CA SER A 177 -15.16 -7.13 -5.05
C SER A 177 -14.87 -6.15 -3.90
N SER A 178 -15.15 -6.56 -2.66
CA SER A 178 -14.73 -5.87 -1.43
C SER A 178 -14.00 -6.83 -0.51
N ASP A 179 -13.25 -6.29 0.45
CA ASP A 179 -12.58 -7.10 1.47
C ASP A 179 -13.58 -8.02 2.19
N GLU A 180 -14.72 -7.49 2.63
CA GLU A 180 -15.78 -8.24 3.30
C GLU A 180 -16.28 -9.42 2.45
N LYS A 181 -16.64 -9.16 1.18
CA LYS A 181 -17.15 -10.20 0.28
C LYS A 181 -16.12 -11.29 -0.01
N LEU A 182 -14.86 -10.90 -0.20
CA LEU A 182 -13.79 -11.87 -0.45
C LEU A 182 -13.53 -12.74 0.79
N ARG A 183 -13.56 -12.17 1.99
CA ARG A 183 -13.40 -12.95 3.22
C ARG A 183 -14.61 -13.84 3.51
N GLU A 184 -15.83 -13.37 3.27
CA GLU A 184 -17.05 -14.18 3.33
C GLU A 184 -16.96 -15.36 2.37
N GLY A 185 -16.57 -15.12 1.12
CA GLY A 185 -16.40 -16.16 0.10
C GLY A 185 -15.33 -17.19 0.47
N ALA A 186 -14.18 -16.73 0.94
CA ALA A 186 -13.10 -17.62 1.39
C ALA A 186 -13.56 -18.52 2.55
N ALA A 187 -14.28 -17.97 3.53
CA ALA A 187 -14.84 -18.73 4.64
C ALA A 187 -15.88 -19.74 4.15
N LYS A 188 -16.74 -19.37 3.19
CA LYS A 188 -17.75 -20.26 2.61
C LYS A 188 -17.14 -21.40 1.81
N LEU A 189 -15.99 -21.18 1.19
CA LEU A 189 -15.20 -22.19 0.49
C LEU A 189 -14.31 -23.02 1.46
N ASN A 190 -14.41 -22.78 2.76
CA ASN A 190 -13.63 -23.44 3.82
C ASN A 190 -12.11 -23.18 3.69
N TYR A 191 -11.71 -22.01 3.23
CA TYR A 191 -10.31 -21.60 3.20
C TYR A 191 -9.92 -21.03 4.56
N GLY A 192 -9.21 -21.84 5.36
CA GLY A 192 -8.80 -21.46 6.71
C GLY A 192 -7.75 -20.36 6.75
N ASN A 193 -7.61 -19.75 7.92
CA ASN A 193 -6.62 -18.69 8.18
C ASN A 193 -5.25 -19.22 8.63
N ASP A 194 -5.15 -20.51 8.96
CA ASP A 194 -3.88 -21.13 9.40
C ASP A 194 -2.97 -21.36 8.20
N VAL A 195 -2.21 -20.32 7.83
CA VAL A 195 -1.26 -20.33 6.73
C VAL A 195 0.03 -19.66 7.15
N LYS A 196 1.14 -20.09 6.53
CA LYS A 196 2.42 -19.41 6.73
C LYS A 196 2.44 -18.11 5.93
N VAL A 197 2.49 -16.98 6.62
CA VAL A 197 2.73 -15.66 6.02
C VAL A 197 4.22 -15.33 6.15
N PRO A 198 4.90 -14.90 5.06
CA PRO A 198 6.30 -14.50 5.16
C PRO A 198 6.49 -13.31 6.09
N GLN A 199 7.58 -13.31 6.84
CA GLN A 199 8.00 -12.21 7.67
C GLN A 199 9.13 -11.47 6.97
N TYR A 200 8.99 -10.15 6.78
CA TYR A 200 10.06 -9.30 6.29
C TYR A 200 10.79 -8.64 7.45
N SER A 201 12.08 -8.35 7.25
CA SER A 201 12.84 -7.51 8.16
C SER A 201 12.49 -6.04 7.91
N PHE A 202 12.21 -5.29 8.98
CA PHE A 202 11.94 -3.86 8.89
C PHE A 202 12.90 -3.06 9.75
N TYR A 203 13.23 -1.85 9.31
CA TYR A 203 13.92 -0.91 10.18
C TYR A 203 13.05 -0.59 11.40
N SER A 204 13.69 -0.48 12.56
CA SER A 204 13.03 0.07 13.75
C SER A 204 13.09 1.58 13.67
N GLU A 205 11.97 2.27 13.93
CA GLU A 205 12.01 3.71 14.17
C GLU A 205 12.93 3.96 15.37
N PRO A 206 13.82 4.98 15.31
CA PRO A 206 14.56 5.39 16.48
C PRO A 206 13.55 5.88 17.51
N THR A 207 13.32 5.11 18.58
CA THR A 207 12.58 5.61 19.74
C THR A 207 13.36 6.78 20.31
N ALA A 208 12.79 7.99 20.19
CA ALA A 208 13.32 9.16 20.85
C ALA A 208 13.23 8.92 22.37
N ALA A 209 14.40 8.77 23.01
CA ALA A 209 14.62 8.73 24.45
C ALA A 209 14.17 7.49 25.24
N SER A 210 15.12 6.67 25.58
CA SER A 210 15.39 6.36 26.97
C SER A 210 16.90 6.15 27.11
N GLY A 211 17.56 7.10 27.77
CA GLY A 211 18.93 6.94 28.22
C GLY A 211 18.95 5.92 29.35
N ASP A 212 18.79 4.67 28.99
CA ASP A 212 19.28 3.55 29.79
C ASP A 212 19.41 2.33 28.87
N SER A 213 20.61 1.82 28.83
CA SER A 213 21.08 0.69 28.03
C SER A 213 20.26 -0.56 28.35
N ALA A 214 19.26 -0.89 27.52
CA ALA A 214 18.76 -2.25 27.44
C ALA A 214 19.72 -3.04 26.52
N GLU A 215 20.60 -3.83 27.12
CA GLU A 215 21.39 -4.86 26.44
C GLU A 215 20.45 -5.76 25.64
N GLY A 216 20.59 -5.77 24.32
CA GLY A 216 19.99 -6.81 23.47
C GLY A 216 19.21 -6.38 22.24
N THR A 217 18.94 -5.10 21.98
CA THR A 217 18.34 -4.68 20.70
C THR A 217 19.46 -4.50 19.69
N ALA A 218 19.66 -5.47 18.81
CA ALA A 218 20.54 -5.32 17.68
C ALA A 218 20.03 -4.12 16.85
N THR A 219 20.78 -3.01 16.86
CA THR A 219 20.54 -1.90 15.96
C THR A 219 20.72 -2.44 14.54
N VAL A 220 19.62 -2.52 13.79
CA VAL A 220 19.70 -2.91 12.38
C VAL A 220 20.49 -1.82 11.66
N GLU A 221 21.67 -2.18 11.15
CA GLU A 221 22.52 -1.26 10.42
C GLU A 221 21.79 -0.74 9.19
N VAL A 222 21.70 0.57 9.05
CA VAL A 222 21.07 1.19 7.87
C VAL A 222 22.00 0.98 6.67
N VAL A 223 21.51 0.26 5.67
CA VAL A 223 22.21 0.09 4.41
C VAL A 223 22.00 1.37 3.60
N SER A 224 23.07 2.13 3.37
CA SER A 224 23.05 3.34 2.55
C SER A 224 23.13 2.99 1.06
N GLY A 225 22.45 3.79 0.24
CA GLY A 225 22.45 3.74 -1.22
C GLY A 225 23.04 5.00 -1.84
N GLU A 226 22.93 5.09 -3.16
CA GLU A 226 23.19 6.30 -3.93
C GLU A 226 21.88 7.14 -4.00
N PRO A 227 21.94 8.44 -4.36
CA PRO A 227 20.74 9.22 -4.56
C PRO A 227 19.78 8.56 -5.56
N GLY A 228 18.50 8.42 -5.18
CA GLY A 228 17.46 7.71 -5.94
C GLY A 228 16.09 8.38 -5.80
N GLU A 229 16.04 9.71 -5.96
CA GLU A 229 14.81 10.49 -5.71
C GLU A 229 13.70 10.20 -6.71
N LYS A 230 14.05 9.89 -7.97
CA LYS A 230 13.08 9.56 -9.00
C LYS A 230 13.54 8.36 -9.80
N VAL A 231 12.64 7.41 -10.02
CA VAL A 231 12.83 6.27 -10.93
C VAL A 231 11.69 6.21 -11.93
N GLU A 232 12.04 6.01 -13.21
CA GLU A 232 11.10 5.68 -14.29
C GLU A 232 11.33 4.26 -14.75
N ILE A 233 10.25 3.50 -14.89
CA ILE A 233 10.24 2.07 -15.20
C ILE A 233 9.46 1.86 -16.48
N LYS A 234 10.10 1.24 -17.50
CA LYS A 234 9.51 0.87 -18.76
C LYS A 234 9.49 -0.65 -18.88
N PHE A 235 8.31 -1.25 -18.85
CA PHE A 235 8.17 -2.72 -18.92
C PHE A 235 8.39 -3.25 -20.35
N LEU A 236 7.71 -2.68 -21.35
CA LEU A 236 7.83 -3.06 -22.75
C LEU A 236 7.42 -1.92 -23.69
N LEU A 237 6.19 -1.41 -23.55
CA LEU A 237 5.65 -0.40 -24.45
C LEU A 237 6.14 1.00 -24.10
N ASP A 238 6.55 1.76 -25.11
CA ASP A 238 6.91 3.18 -24.96
C ASP A 238 5.73 4.04 -24.46
N SER A 239 4.50 3.58 -24.72
CA SER A 239 3.27 4.24 -24.26
C SER A 239 2.89 3.95 -22.82
N TYR A 240 3.70 3.16 -22.08
CA TYR A 240 3.44 2.85 -20.70
C TYR A 240 4.72 2.97 -19.86
N VAL A 241 4.81 4.08 -19.15
CA VAL A 241 5.92 4.40 -18.24
C VAL A 241 5.36 4.60 -16.85
N VAL A 242 5.89 3.85 -15.89
CA VAL A 242 5.63 4.02 -14.46
C VAL A 242 6.75 4.83 -13.86
N ALA A 243 6.42 5.81 -13.02
CA ALA A 243 7.43 6.53 -12.28
C ALA A 243 7.11 6.55 -10.79
N TYR A 244 8.15 6.62 -9.99
CA TYR A 244 8.06 6.86 -8.56
C TYR A 244 8.98 8.04 -8.23
N GLN A 245 8.44 8.99 -7.48
CA GLN A 245 9.16 10.18 -7.04
C GLN A 245 9.09 10.29 -5.53
N TYR A 246 10.24 10.39 -4.89
CA TYR A 246 10.35 10.50 -3.46
C TYR A 246 9.78 11.83 -2.95
N ASP A 247 8.99 11.73 -1.91
CA ASP A 247 8.45 12.87 -1.15
C ASP A 247 8.99 12.78 0.27
N GLY A 248 9.97 13.64 0.59
CA GLY A 248 10.60 13.67 1.90
C GLY A 248 9.65 14.08 3.05
N SER A 249 8.50 14.67 2.74
CA SER A 249 7.52 15.03 3.77
C SER A 249 6.72 13.83 4.28
N SER A 250 6.43 12.87 3.40
CA SER A 250 5.75 11.61 3.74
C SER A 250 6.72 10.44 3.90
N ASN A 251 8.00 10.62 3.55
CA ASN A 251 9.02 9.57 3.49
C ASN A 251 8.60 8.39 2.59
N THR A 252 7.88 8.68 1.50
CA THR A 252 7.35 7.71 0.55
C THR A 252 7.66 8.10 -0.89
N TYR A 253 7.54 7.14 -1.80
CA TYR A 253 7.59 7.35 -3.24
C TYR A 253 6.18 7.48 -3.81
N LYS A 254 5.81 8.64 -4.31
CA LYS A 254 4.56 8.90 -5.01
C LYS A 254 4.58 8.24 -6.39
N ARG A 255 3.52 7.51 -6.74
CA ARG A 255 3.44 6.77 -7.99
C ARG A 255 2.79 7.60 -9.11
N TRP A 256 3.37 7.48 -10.31
CA TRP A 256 2.90 8.14 -11.55
C TRP A 256 2.76 7.13 -12.68
N VAL A 257 1.85 7.37 -13.58
CA VAL A 257 1.70 6.62 -14.84
C VAL A 257 1.59 7.60 -16.00
N ASN A 258 2.50 7.49 -16.96
CA ASN A 258 2.58 8.36 -18.15
C ASN A 258 2.56 9.86 -17.77
N GLY A 259 3.30 10.25 -16.75
CA GLY A 259 3.41 11.63 -16.29
C GLY A 259 2.21 12.17 -15.52
N SER A 260 1.19 11.34 -15.23
CA SER A 260 0.04 11.72 -14.42
C SER A 260 0.06 11.00 -13.07
N PRO A 261 -0.37 11.62 -11.96
CA PRO A 261 -0.52 10.96 -10.67
C PRO A 261 -1.39 9.70 -10.81
N HIS A 262 -0.93 8.57 -10.27
CA HIS A 262 -1.74 7.36 -10.22
C HIS A 262 -2.52 7.35 -8.89
N VAL A 263 -3.81 7.57 -8.95
CA VAL A 263 -4.68 7.69 -7.78
C VAL A 263 -5.48 6.42 -7.54
N ASP A 264 -5.88 6.17 -6.30
CA ASP A 264 -6.91 5.18 -5.96
C ASP A 264 -8.30 5.82 -6.12
N LEU A 265 -9.23 5.10 -6.74
CA LEU A 265 -10.60 5.60 -6.95
C LEU A 265 -11.46 5.60 -5.69
N ASN A 266 -11.07 4.91 -4.64
CA ASN A 266 -11.86 4.87 -3.40
C ASN A 266 -11.83 6.22 -2.67
N ASP A 267 -10.69 6.92 -2.72
CA ASP A 267 -10.46 8.16 -1.98
C ASP A 267 -9.84 9.30 -2.81
N ASN A 268 -9.45 9.01 -4.08
CA ASN A 268 -8.73 9.91 -4.97
C ASN A 268 -7.35 10.34 -4.44
N VAL A 269 -6.77 9.57 -3.52
CA VAL A 269 -5.41 9.78 -3.02
C VAL A 269 -4.40 9.17 -3.99
N GLN A 270 -3.29 9.86 -4.22
CA GLN A 270 -2.20 9.35 -5.03
C GLN A 270 -1.56 8.15 -4.35
N LEU A 271 -1.40 7.06 -5.10
CA LEU A 271 -0.71 5.86 -4.64
C LEU A 271 0.74 6.17 -4.28
N GLU A 272 1.20 5.56 -3.21
CA GLU A 272 2.55 5.73 -2.69
C GLU A 272 3.12 4.43 -2.13
N ALA A 273 4.42 4.38 -1.96
CA ALA A 273 5.14 3.23 -1.43
C ALA A 273 6.28 3.68 -0.53
N ALA A 274 6.46 3.02 0.61
CA ALA A 274 7.64 3.20 1.44
C ALA A 274 8.89 2.58 0.77
N ASN A 275 8.67 1.50 0.00
CA ASN A 275 9.72 0.78 -0.71
C ASN A 275 9.29 0.49 -2.16
N VAL A 276 10.17 0.74 -3.11
CA VAL A 276 9.98 0.35 -4.51
C VAL A 276 11.13 -0.58 -4.90
N ILE A 277 10.79 -1.82 -5.27
CA ILE A 277 11.74 -2.80 -5.75
C ILE A 277 11.53 -2.98 -7.25
N VAL A 278 12.58 -2.77 -8.02
CA VAL A 278 12.62 -3.12 -9.44
C VAL A 278 13.52 -4.34 -9.59
N LEU A 279 13.00 -5.40 -10.22
CA LEU A 279 13.74 -6.64 -10.36
C LEU A 279 13.64 -7.21 -11.78
N GLY A 280 14.73 -7.76 -12.27
CA GLY A 280 14.82 -8.36 -13.58
C GLY A 280 14.48 -9.85 -13.52
N ALA A 281 13.58 -10.29 -14.42
CA ALA A 281 13.22 -11.69 -14.58
C ALA A 281 13.17 -12.06 -16.07
N ASP A 282 13.39 -13.34 -16.38
CA ASP A 282 13.26 -13.82 -17.75
C ASP A 282 11.81 -13.93 -18.17
N HIS A 283 11.47 -13.29 -19.29
CA HIS A 283 10.17 -13.33 -19.89
C HIS A 283 10.24 -14.07 -21.24
N LYS A 284 9.31 -15.00 -21.47
CA LYS A 284 9.21 -15.76 -22.71
C LYS A 284 7.79 -15.75 -23.22
N VAL A 285 7.59 -15.36 -24.49
CA VAL A 285 6.31 -15.50 -25.17
C VAL A 285 6.08 -16.99 -25.47
N LEU A 286 4.92 -17.51 -25.09
CA LEU A 286 4.58 -18.92 -25.20
C LEU A 286 3.79 -19.26 -26.46
N ASP A 287 3.01 -18.32 -26.98
CA ASP A 287 2.10 -18.56 -28.09
C ASP A 287 1.72 -17.28 -28.85
N ASP A 288 0.94 -17.46 -29.93
CA ASP A 288 0.50 -16.37 -30.83
C ASP A 288 -0.50 -15.40 -30.17
N VAL A 289 -1.11 -15.79 -29.04
CA VAL A 289 -1.96 -14.90 -28.22
C VAL A 289 -1.12 -13.98 -27.35
N GLY A 290 0.20 -14.25 -27.27
CA GLY A 290 1.16 -13.46 -26.52
C GLY A 290 1.18 -13.77 -25.01
N ARG A 291 0.72 -14.97 -24.60
CA ARG A 291 0.85 -15.41 -23.21
C ARG A 291 2.32 -15.53 -22.82
N LEU A 292 2.63 -15.21 -21.58
CA LEU A 292 4.01 -15.17 -21.08
C LEU A 292 4.27 -16.25 -20.04
N ALA A 293 5.47 -16.82 -20.09
CA ALA A 293 6.14 -17.38 -18.94
C ALA A 293 7.06 -16.32 -18.34
N VAL A 294 6.98 -16.09 -17.05
CA VAL A 294 7.88 -15.21 -16.30
C VAL A 294 8.55 -16.03 -15.21
N ASN A 295 9.87 -16.05 -15.21
CA ASN A 295 10.62 -16.82 -14.23
C ASN A 295 10.77 -16.01 -12.93
N VAL A 296 9.86 -16.21 -12.00
CA VAL A 296 9.84 -15.53 -10.70
C VAL A 296 10.52 -16.34 -9.58
N GLU A 297 11.37 -17.31 -9.92
CA GLU A 297 12.04 -18.20 -8.97
C GLU A 297 13.58 -18.18 -9.08
N ALA A 298 14.11 -17.74 -10.21
CA ALA A 298 15.55 -17.87 -10.51
C ALA A 298 16.47 -16.94 -9.71
N GLY A 299 15.93 -15.87 -9.12
CA GLY A 299 16.76 -14.78 -8.61
C GLY A 299 17.29 -13.90 -9.75
N GLY A 300 17.97 -12.83 -9.41
CA GLY A 300 18.54 -11.93 -10.42
C GLY A 300 18.88 -10.55 -9.88
N LYS A 301 19.22 -9.63 -10.79
CA LYS A 301 19.49 -8.24 -10.45
C LYS A 301 18.24 -7.54 -9.93
N ALA A 302 18.43 -6.66 -8.97
CA ALA A 302 17.38 -5.82 -8.44
C ALA A 302 17.93 -4.48 -7.93
N MET A 303 17.04 -3.50 -7.86
CA MET A 303 17.27 -2.21 -7.21
C MET A 303 16.15 -1.98 -6.19
N LEU A 304 16.53 -1.55 -5.00
CA LEU A 304 15.60 -1.14 -3.93
C LEU A 304 15.70 0.36 -3.74
N PHE A 305 14.57 1.03 -3.89
CA PHE A 305 14.41 2.45 -3.62
C PHE A 305 13.68 2.63 -2.30
N GLN A 306 14.29 3.32 -1.35
CA GLN A 306 13.74 3.69 -0.05
C GLN A 306 14.44 4.94 0.47
N ARG A 307 13.74 5.80 1.22
CA ARG A 307 14.30 7.02 1.84
C ARG A 307 14.99 7.98 0.86
N GLY A 308 14.58 8.02 -0.42
CA GLY A 308 15.21 8.84 -1.45
C GLY A 308 16.52 8.29 -1.99
N GLU A 309 16.89 7.09 -1.63
CA GLU A 309 18.11 6.40 -2.06
C GLU A 309 17.79 5.17 -2.90
N VAL A 310 18.72 4.76 -3.75
CA VAL A 310 18.71 3.49 -4.47
C VAL A 310 19.84 2.59 -3.99
N ILE A 311 19.51 1.35 -3.70
CA ILE A 311 20.44 0.30 -3.32
C ILE A 311 20.45 -0.73 -4.45
N GLU A 312 21.58 -0.91 -5.10
CA GLU A 312 21.78 -2.01 -6.07
C GLU A 312 22.04 -3.32 -5.33
N GLY A 313 21.42 -4.41 -5.81
CA GLY A 313 21.55 -5.73 -5.21
C GLY A 313 20.93 -6.82 -6.07
N GLN A 314 20.41 -7.82 -5.42
CA GLN A 314 19.80 -8.97 -6.06
C GLN A 314 18.46 -9.29 -5.40
N TRP A 315 17.56 -9.88 -6.17
CA TRP A 315 16.43 -10.55 -5.59
C TRP A 315 16.68 -12.05 -5.52
N VAL A 316 16.21 -12.66 -4.45
CA VAL A 316 16.29 -14.11 -4.23
C VAL A 316 14.93 -14.62 -3.79
N ARG A 317 14.68 -15.89 -4.03
CA ARG A 317 13.45 -16.55 -3.61
C ARG A 317 13.73 -18.01 -3.26
N ALA A 318 13.42 -18.40 -2.04
CA ALA A 318 13.38 -19.82 -1.69
C ALA A 318 12.08 -20.44 -2.25
N ALA A 319 12.11 -21.76 -2.50
CA ALA A 319 10.93 -22.46 -3.01
C ALA A 319 9.71 -22.26 -2.09
N GLY A 320 8.62 -21.74 -2.66
CA GLY A 320 7.37 -21.48 -1.93
C GLY A 320 7.41 -20.26 -1.00
N ASP A 321 8.49 -19.49 -0.95
CA ASP A 321 8.60 -18.27 -0.15
C ASP A 321 8.42 -17.00 -1.01
N ALA A 322 8.29 -15.85 -0.38
CA ALA A 322 8.20 -14.56 -1.03
C ALA A 322 9.57 -14.08 -1.54
N ILE A 323 9.55 -13.18 -2.51
CA ILE A 323 10.75 -12.54 -3.04
C ILE A 323 11.40 -11.68 -1.95
N ARG A 324 12.75 -11.78 -1.81
CA ARG A 324 13.56 -10.98 -0.90
C ARG A 324 14.56 -10.16 -1.69
N PHE A 325 14.80 -8.92 -1.25
CA PHE A 325 15.92 -8.12 -1.75
C PHE A 325 17.13 -8.33 -0.87
N VAL A 326 18.27 -8.65 -1.49
CA VAL A 326 19.54 -8.89 -0.79
C VAL A 326 20.66 -8.03 -1.38
N LYS A 327 21.56 -7.57 -0.53
CA LYS A 327 22.83 -6.96 -0.89
C LYS A 327 23.96 -7.74 -0.20
N ASP A 328 24.97 -8.12 -0.94
CA ASP A 328 26.10 -8.91 -0.42
C ASP A 328 25.68 -10.18 0.35
N GLY A 329 24.61 -10.84 -0.15
CA GLY A 329 24.07 -12.07 0.43
C GLY A 329 23.25 -11.90 1.70
N LYS A 330 22.96 -10.66 2.13
CA LYS A 330 22.13 -10.35 3.30
C LYS A 330 20.84 -9.67 2.88
N GLU A 331 19.71 -10.05 3.50
CA GLU A 331 18.44 -9.36 3.30
C GLU A 331 18.57 -7.91 3.80
N VAL A 332 18.15 -6.97 2.95
CA VAL A 332 18.11 -5.55 3.33
C VAL A 332 16.75 -5.28 3.97
N PRO A 333 16.71 -4.72 5.19
CA PRO A 333 15.47 -4.38 5.84
C PRO A 333 14.66 -3.35 5.03
N LEU A 334 13.35 -3.47 5.06
CA LEU A 334 12.43 -2.53 4.43
C LEU A 334 12.08 -1.39 5.39
N VAL A 335 11.75 -0.23 4.85
CA VAL A 335 11.09 0.83 5.61
C VAL A 335 9.65 0.38 5.90
N PRO A 336 9.12 0.53 7.13
CA PRO A 336 7.72 0.21 7.40
C PRO A 336 6.77 0.94 6.44
N GLY A 337 5.80 0.20 5.90
CA GLY A 337 4.85 0.69 4.91
C GLY A 337 4.69 -0.22 3.71
N THR A 338 3.90 0.21 2.73
CA THR A 338 3.62 -0.55 1.50
C THR A 338 4.87 -0.72 0.65
N THR A 339 5.06 -1.93 0.08
CA THR A 339 6.14 -2.23 -0.87
C THR A 339 5.58 -2.56 -2.25
N TYR A 340 6.12 -1.90 -3.29
CA TYR A 340 5.83 -2.19 -4.70
C TYR A 340 6.99 -2.96 -5.34
N PHE A 341 6.69 -4.11 -5.93
CA PHE A 341 7.62 -4.92 -6.72
C PHE A 341 7.30 -4.74 -8.21
N ASN A 342 8.25 -4.23 -8.97
CA ASN A 342 8.12 -4.05 -10.41
C ASN A 342 9.02 -5.07 -11.12
N ILE A 343 8.42 -6.08 -11.75
CA ILE A 343 9.12 -7.18 -12.41
C ILE A 343 9.27 -6.86 -13.89
N VAL A 344 10.47 -6.46 -14.29
CA VAL A 344 10.80 -6.10 -15.68
C VAL A 344 11.54 -7.24 -16.40
N PRO A 345 11.53 -7.28 -17.75
CA PRO A 345 12.32 -8.24 -18.50
C PRO A 345 13.84 -8.06 -18.27
N ASN A 346 14.59 -9.16 -18.40
CA ASN A 346 16.06 -9.10 -18.52
C ASN A 346 16.53 -8.71 -19.94
N SER A 347 15.65 -8.66 -20.92
CA SER A 347 15.97 -8.36 -22.31
C SER A 347 15.46 -6.96 -22.71
N PRO A 348 16.26 -6.14 -23.42
CA PRO A 348 17.63 -6.38 -23.85
C PRO A 348 18.64 -6.40 -22.70
N SER A 349 18.41 -5.69 -21.61
CA SER A 349 19.09 -5.79 -20.32
C SER A 349 18.18 -5.24 -19.21
N PHE A 350 18.38 -5.64 -17.96
CA PHE A 350 17.65 -5.12 -16.80
C PHE A 350 17.73 -3.58 -16.72
N GLU A 351 18.91 -3.03 -16.91
CA GLU A 351 19.18 -1.59 -16.78
C GLU A 351 18.46 -0.76 -17.85
N SER A 352 18.13 -1.36 -19.02
CA SER A 352 17.39 -0.65 -20.08
C SER A 352 15.94 -0.33 -19.73
N HIS A 353 15.42 -0.96 -18.66
CA HIS A 353 14.06 -0.74 -18.19
C HIS A 353 13.97 0.30 -17.07
N VAL A 354 15.11 0.77 -16.53
CA VAL A 354 15.16 1.63 -15.35
C VAL A 354 15.93 2.90 -15.67
N THR A 355 15.33 4.06 -15.43
CA THR A 355 15.98 5.37 -15.54
C THR A 355 15.90 6.07 -14.19
N ILE A 356 17.04 6.38 -13.58
CA ILE A 356 17.13 7.09 -12.31
C ILE A 356 17.47 8.55 -12.59
N THR A 357 16.74 9.47 -11.95
CA THR A 357 17.00 10.91 -12.06
C THR A 357 17.02 11.49 -10.64
N ASN A 358 18.02 12.29 -10.36
CA ASN A 358 18.12 13.05 -9.12
C ASN A 358 17.85 14.53 -9.43
N SER A 359 17.10 15.18 -8.57
CA SER A 359 16.72 16.60 -8.70
C SER A 359 17.84 17.52 -8.26
#